data_753239e1e67cb7cc1a3ee0bb4fef4bfd
#
_entry.id   753239e1e67cb7cc1a3ee0bb4fef4bfd
#
_cell.length_a   1.000
_cell.length_b   1.000
_cell.length_c   1.000
_cell.angle_alpha   90.00
_cell.angle_beta   90.00
_cell.angle_gamma   90.00
#
_symmetry.space_group_name_H-M   'P 1'
#
loop_
_entity.id
_entity.type
_entity.pdbx_description
1 polymer ?
#
loop_
_entity_poly.entity_id
_entity_poly.type
_entity_poly.pdbx_seq_one_letter_code
_entity_poly.pdbx_strand_id
1 'polypeptide(L)'
;MVFVGNINQSVDVLLKTSSLFAPFPPEMGTDTAFLDRMHCYIPGWEIPKFRPQHFTNDYGFISDYLAEFIRELRKEQYGDALDKYFRLGKNLNQRDTIAVRKMVGGFIKLLYPDGEYTKEELEEVLKISLEMRRRVKEQLKKLGGMEFYDVNFSYIDNETFEEFYVSVPEQGGGKLIPEGMCNPGQVYTVAQGKTGMLGVFRLESQMMPGNGKFERSGFFSVLLPYAQDTEKRACRK
;
A
#
# COMPACT_ATOMS: atom_id res chain seq x y z
N MET A 1 -7.43 -11.76 14.78
CA MET A 1 -7.46 -10.49 15.54
C MET A 1 -7.78 -9.38 14.54
N VAL A 2 -8.67 -8.48 14.88
CA VAL A 2 -9.10 -7.36 14.03
C VAL A 2 -8.88 -6.08 14.82
N PHE A 3 -8.27 -5.07 14.19
CA PHE A 3 -8.07 -3.73 14.76
C PHE A 3 -8.95 -2.76 13.99
N VAL A 4 -9.66 -1.91 14.72
CA VAL A 4 -10.50 -0.84 14.17
C VAL A 4 -10.09 0.45 14.86
N GLY A 5 -9.85 1.49 14.12
CA GLY A 5 -9.41 2.77 14.66
C GLY A 5 -9.73 3.95 13.74
N ASN A 6 -9.76 5.13 14.31
CA ASN A 6 -9.87 6.37 13.56
C ASN A 6 -8.50 7.01 13.37
N ILE A 7 -8.32 7.66 12.24
CA ILE A 7 -7.17 8.52 11.99
C ILE A 7 -7.47 9.94 12.49
N ASN A 8 -6.50 10.53 13.20
CA ASN A 8 -6.66 11.85 13.84
C ASN A 8 -6.34 13.03 12.90
N GLN A 9 -5.91 12.74 11.69
CA GLN A 9 -5.54 13.73 10.68
C GLN A 9 -6.20 13.36 9.35
N SER A 10 -6.20 14.28 8.38
CA SER A 10 -6.61 13.90 7.03
C SER A 10 -5.67 12.86 6.45
N VAL A 11 -6.22 11.96 5.62
CA VAL A 11 -5.47 10.87 4.99
C VAL A 11 -4.25 11.40 4.25
N ASP A 12 -4.42 12.48 3.48
CA ASP A 12 -3.34 13.10 2.69
C ASP A 12 -2.18 13.61 3.55
N VAL A 13 -2.49 14.19 4.70
CA VAL A 13 -1.48 14.65 5.66
C VAL A 13 -0.77 13.46 6.27
N LEU A 14 -1.52 12.48 6.74
CA LEU A 14 -0.98 11.29 7.39
C LEU A 14 -0.06 10.49 6.43
N LEU A 15 -0.47 10.34 5.18
CA LEU A 15 0.33 9.66 4.16
C LEU A 15 1.65 10.38 3.83
N LYS A 16 1.68 11.71 3.94
CA LYS A 16 2.88 12.53 3.68
C LYS A 16 3.82 12.60 4.89
N THR A 17 3.28 12.60 6.10
CA THR A 17 4.06 12.86 7.33
C THR A 17 4.39 11.61 8.12
N SER A 18 3.62 10.54 7.95
CA SER A 18 3.71 9.32 8.76
C SER A 18 3.24 8.10 7.97
N SER A 19 2.65 7.13 8.66
CA SER A 19 2.04 5.93 8.08
C SER A 19 0.59 5.78 8.55
N LEU A 20 -0.18 4.96 7.85
CA LEU A 20 -1.55 4.60 8.26
C LEU A 20 -1.57 3.74 9.53
N PHE A 21 -0.42 3.28 10.01
CA PHE A 21 -0.27 2.59 11.28
C PHE A 21 -0.01 3.55 12.46
N ALA A 22 0.13 4.86 12.21
CA ALA A 22 0.33 5.85 13.27
C ALA A 22 -0.72 5.86 14.40
N PRO A 23 -2.01 5.47 14.17
CA PRO A 23 -2.98 5.35 15.25
C PRO A 23 -2.74 4.19 16.23
N PHE A 24 -1.86 3.25 15.91
CA PHE A 24 -1.49 2.20 16.88
C PHE A 24 -0.70 2.78 18.07
N PRO A 25 -0.80 2.15 19.26
CA PRO A 25 0.11 2.47 20.35
C PRO A 25 1.58 2.39 19.89
N PRO A 26 2.46 3.27 20.40
CA PRO A 26 3.86 3.33 19.95
C PRO A 26 4.59 1.99 19.98
N GLU A 27 4.30 1.17 20.97
CA GLU A 27 4.92 -0.15 21.14
C GLU A 27 4.55 -1.13 20.02
N MET A 28 3.36 -0.96 19.43
CA MET A 28 2.87 -1.79 18.32
C MET A 28 3.16 -1.13 16.96
N GLY A 29 3.01 0.19 16.89
CA GLY A 29 3.15 0.96 15.66
C GLY A 29 4.57 1.04 15.11
N THR A 30 5.57 0.75 15.94
CA THR A 30 6.99 0.71 15.56
C THR A 30 7.53 -0.71 15.34
N ASP A 31 6.79 -1.73 15.76
CA ASP A 31 7.17 -3.14 15.56
C ASP A 31 6.80 -3.61 14.14
N THR A 32 7.76 -3.49 13.23
CA THR A 32 7.59 -3.94 11.84
C THR A 32 7.28 -5.43 11.73
N ALA A 33 7.81 -6.26 12.65
CA ALA A 33 7.57 -7.69 12.64
C ALA A 33 6.13 -8.04 13.06
N PHE A 34 5.55 -7.26 13.97
CA PHE A 34 4.13 -7.35 14.32
C PHE A 34 3.25 -6.90 13.17
N LEU A 35 3.52 -5.73 12.60
CA LEU A 35 2.73 -5.14 11.52
C LEU A 35 2.79 -6.00 10.24
N ASP A 36 3.93 -6.62 9.93
CA ASP A 36 4.07 -7.52 8.76
C ASP A 36 3.26 -8.83 8.90
N ARG A 37 2.78 -9.14 10.10
CA ARG A 37 1.84 -10.25 10.32
C ARG A 37 0.38 -9.89 10.06
N MET A 38 0.07 -8.62 9.84
CA MET A 38 -1.27 -8.20 9.43
C MET A 38 -1.56 -8.69 8.01
N HIS A 39 -2.66 -9.40 7.84
CA HIS A 39 -2.98 -9.98 6.53
C HIS A 39 -3.52 -8.94 5.56
N CYS A 40 -4.31 -7.99 6.04
CA CYS A 40 -4.95 -6.97 5.20
C CYS A 40 -5.04 -5.62 5.89
N TYR A 41 -5.15 -4.59 5.08
CA TYR A 41 -5.53 -3.24 5.50
C TYR A 41 -6.73 -2.78 4.68
N ILE A 42 -7.80 -2.39 5.37
CA ILE A 42 -9.03 -1.89 4.74
C ILE A 42 -9.14 -0.40 5.03
N PRO A 43 -9.00 0.46 4.01
CA PRO A 43 -9.13 1.90 4.18
C PRO A 43 -10.60 2.30 4.35
N GLY A 44 -10.98 2.69 5.57
CA GLY A 44 -12.35 3.04 5.90
C GLY A 44 -12.92 4.22 5.10
N TRP A 45 -12.07 5.09 4.57
CA TRP A 45 -12.49 6.23 3.72
C TRP A 45 -12.90 5.82 2.31
N GLU A 46 -12.53 4.63 1.84
CA GLU A 46 -12.97 4.06 0.55
C GLU A 46 -14.34 3.36 0.70
N ILE A 47 -14.76 3.04 1.93
CA ILE A 47 -16.06 2.45 2.18
C ILE A 47 -17.12 3.54 2.12
N PRO A 48 -18.19 3.37 1.31
CA PRO A 48 -19.27 4.34 1.23
C PRO A 48 -19.89 4.60 2.59
N LYS A 49 -20.09 5.88 2.91
CA LYS A 49 -20.79 6.26 4.14
C LYS A 49 -22.21 5.73 4.14
N PHE A 50 -22.66 5.26 5.28
CA PHE A 50 -24.02 4.77 5.45
C PHE A 50 -25.03 5.88 5.18
N ARG A 51 -26.03 5.59 4.36
CA ARG A 51 -27.09 6.53 3.96
C ARG A 51 -28.47 5.87 4.15
N PRO A 52 -29.54 6.64 4.29
CA PRO A 52 -30.90 6.08 4.46
C PRO A 52 -31.30 5.06 3.40
N GLN A 53 -30.83 5.25 2.17
CA GLN A 53 -31.07 4.32 1.05
C GLN A 53 -30.42 2.95 1.18
N HIS A 54 -29.51 2.77 2.14
CA HIS A 54 -28.87 1.48 2.41
C HIS A 54 -29.66 0.63 3.39
N PHE A 55 -30.71 1.18 3.99
CA PHE A 55 -31.64 0.41 4.80
C PHE A 55 -32.66 -0.26 3.89
N THR A 56 -32.96 -1.51 4.16
CA THR A 56 -34.06 -2.23 3.52
C THR A 56 -35.25 -2.29 4.49
N ASN A 57 -36.43 -2.34 3.93
CA ASN A 57 -37.65 -2.67 4.65
C ASN A 57 -38.05 -4.15 4.48
N ASP A 58 -37.23 -4.90 3.73
CA ASP A 58 -37.45 -6.33 3.50
C ASP A 58 -36.91 -7.16 4.68
N TYR A 59 -37.40 -8.40 4.77
CA TYR A 59 -36.89 -9.34 5.75
C TYR A 59 -35.46 -9.77 5.38
N GLY A 60 -34.60 -9.82 6.39
CA GLY A 60 -33.24 -10.34 6.28
C GLY A 60 -32.99 -11.52 7.20
N PHE A 61 -31.86 -12.17 7.04
CA PHE A 61 -31.43 -13.19 7.98
C PHE A 61 -31.11 -12.56 9.35
N ILE A 62 -31.49 -13.25 10.41
CA ILE A 62 -31.06 -12.85 11.77
C ILE A 62 -29.56 -13.04 11.91
N SER A 63 -28.90 -12.14 12.64
CA SER A 63 -27.45 -12.14 12.84
C SER A 63 -26.93 -13.42 13.48
N ASP A 64 -27.72 -14.04 14.35
CA ASP A 64 -27.36 -15.28 15.02
C ASP A 64 -27.25 -16.47 14.02
N TYR A 65 -28.20 -16.53 13.07
CA TYR A 65 -28.13 -17.53 12.01
C TYR A 65 -26.89 -17.30 11.13
N LEU A 66 -26.61 -16.07 10.74
CA LEU A 66 -25.42 -15.74 9.94
C LEU A 66 -24.14 -16.10 10.70
N ALA A 67 -24.09 -15.88 12.03
CA ALA A 67 -22.95 -16.22 12.85
C ALA A 67 -22.69 -17.73 12.88
N GLU A 68 -23.73 -18.54 13.04
CA GLU A 68 -23.61 -20.00 13.02
C GLU A 68 -23.25 -20.52 11.61
N PHE A 69 -23.80 -19.93 10.56
CA PHE A 69 -23.44 -20.27 9.19
C PHE A 69 -21.95 -20.01 8.93
N ILE A 70 -21.44 -18.84 9.29
CA ILE A 70 -20.00 -18.51 9.16
C ILE A 70 -19.15 -19.46 10.02
N ARG A 71 -19.65 -19.86 11.20
CA ARG A 71 -18.97 -20.83 12.05
C ARG A 71 -18.83 -22.20 11.39
N GLU A 72 -19.84 -22.67 10.70
CA GLU A 72 -19.76 -23.93 9.95
C GLU A 72 -18.78 -23.83 8.78
N LEU A 73 -18.78 -22.72 8.02
CA LEU A 73 -17.83 -22.46 6.93
C LEU A 73 -16.36 -22.47 7.40
N ARG A 74 -16.08 -22.29 8.68
CA ARG A 74 -14.71 -22.37 9.20
C ARG A 74 -14.12 -23.78 9.09
N LYS A 75 -14.94 -24.80 8.97
CA LYS A 75 -14.52 -26.22 8.82
C LYS A 75 -14.00 -26.50 7.42
N GLU A 76 -14.45 -25.72 6.43
CA GLU A 76 -14.02 -25.86 5.05
C GLU A 76 -12.59 -25.38 4.85
N GLN A 77 -11.85 -25.95 3.91
CA GLN A 77 -10.46 -25.64 3.62
C GLN A 77 -10.30 -25.29 2.13
N TYR A 78 -10.00 -24.01 1.87
CA TYR A 78 -9.75 -23.49 0.52
C TYR A 78 -8.32 -22.93 0.38
N GLY A 79 -7.36 -23.45 1.15
CA GLY A 79 -5.98 -22.97 1.13
C GLY A 79 -5.29 -23.11 -0.22
N ASP A 80 -5.64 -24.14 -0.98
CA ASP A 80 -5.05 -24.48 -2.27
C ASP A 80 -5.96 -24.12 -3.46
N ALA A 81 -7.09 -23.44 -3.20
CA ALA A 81 -8.03 -23.03 -4.26
C ALA A 81 -7.36 -22.17 -5.35
N LEU A 82 -6.41 -21.35 -4.94
CA LEU A 82 -5.62 -20.52 -5.84
C LEU A 82 -4.88 -21.34 -6.90
N ASP A 83 -4.25 -22.44 -6.47
CA ASP A 83 -3.30 -23.21 -7.30
C ASP A 83 -3.97 -23.88 -8.49
N LYS A 84 -5.31 -23.97 -8.48
CA LYS A 84 -6.10 -24.51 -9.59
C LYS A 84 -5.90 -23.71 -10.87
N TYR A 85 -5.86 -22.39 -10.76
CA TYR A 85 -5.82 -21.49 -11.93
C TYR A 85 -4.63 -20.53 -11.93
N PHE A 86 -4.09 -20.19 -10.74
CA PHE A 86 -3.11 -19.13 -10.62
C PHE A 86 -1.93 -19.49 -9.72
N ARG A 87 -0.82 -18.81 -9.90
CA ARG A 87 0.33 -18.81 -9.00
C ARG A 87 0.67 -17.38 -8.59
N LEU A 88 1.15 -17.23 -7.36
CA LEU A 88 1.64 -15.92 -6.89
C LEU A 88 2.99 -15.56 -7.51
N GLY A 89 3.21 -14.30 -7.79
CA GLY A 89 4.44 -13.77 -8.36
C GLY A 89 5.62 -13.85 -7.40
N LYS A 90 6.82 -13.61 -7.93
CA LYS A 90 8.10 -13.78 -7.21
C LYS A 90 8.34 -12.75 -6.09
N ASN A 91 7.67 -11.60 -6.17
CA ASN A 91 7.88 -10.48 -5.26
C ASN A 91 7.11 -10.60 -3.94
N LEU A 92 6.35 -11.66 -3.75
CA LEU A 92 5.67 -11.96 -2.51
C LEU A 92 6.56 -12.85 -1.63
N ASN A 93 6.85 -12.38 -0.42
CA ASN A 93 7.54 -13.20 0.55
C ASN A 93 6.58 -14.25 1.17
N GLN A 94 7.10 -15.11 2.05
CA GLN A 94 6.31 -16.16 2.68
C GLN A 94 5.11 -15.61 3.47
N ARG A 95 5.26 -14.48 4.17
CA ARG A 95 4.17 -13.86 4.94
C ARG A 95 3.09 -13.29 4.02
N ASP A 96 3.50 -12.67 2.91
CA ASP A 96 2.59 -12.17 1.89
C ASP A 96 1.77 -13.32 1.28
N THR A 97 2.44 -14.42 0.93
CA THR A 97 1.81 -15.63 0.40
C THR A 97 0.78 -16.22 1.37
N ILE A 98 1.15 -16.35 2.65
CA ILE A 98 0.23 -16.84 3.68
C ILE A 98 -0.97 -15.92 3.84
N ALA A 99 -0.75 -14.60 3.84
CA ALA A 99 -1.80 -13.61 3.99
C ALA A 99 -2.79 -13.67 2.82
N VAL A 100 -2.28 -13.66 1.59
CA VAL A 100 -3.11 -13.73 0.38
C VAL A 100 -3.91 -15.03 0.32
N ARG A 101 -3.28 -16.20 0.53
CA ARG A 101 -3.98 -17.48 0.53
C ARG A 101 -5.10 -17.57 1.58
N LYS A 102 -4.86 -17.02 2.77
CA LYS A 102 -5.89 -16.99 3.82
C LYS A 102 -7.05 -16.06 3.45
N MET A 103 -6.78 -14.92 2.82
CA MET A 103 -7.83 -14.01 2.37
C MET A 103 -8.64 -14.62 1.22
N VAL A 104 -7.97 -15.20 0.23
CA VAL A 104 -8.66 -15.92 -0.88
C VAL A 104 -9.57 -17.00 -0.32
N GLY A 105 -9.06 -17.87 0.55
CA GLY A 105 -9.89 -18.91 1.16
C GLY A 105 -11.03 -18.36 2.02
N GLY A 106 -10.84 -17.22 2.68
CA GLY A 106 -11.88 -16.52 3.43
C GLY A 106 -12.97 -15.95 2.53
N PHE A 107 -12.60 -15.30 1.44
CA PHE A 107 -13.55 -14.75 0.46
C PHE A 107 -14.35 -15.84 -0.24
N ILE A 108 -13.71 -16.96 -0.64
CA ILE A 108 -14.41 -18.09 -1.24
C ILE A 108 -15.51 -18.59 -0.30
N LYS A 109 -15.20 -18.78 0.98
CA LYS A 109 -16.19 -19.23 1.98
C LYS A 109 -17.39 -18.29 2.11
N LEU A 110 -17.17 -17.00 1.96
CA LEU A 110 -18.20 -15.98 2.13
C LEU A 110 -19.03 -15.76 0.86
N LEU A 111 -18.40 -15.79 -0.30
CA LEU A 111 -19.02 -15.46 -1.58
C LEU A 111 -19.53 -16.71 -2.31
N TYR A 112 -18.84 -17.84 -2.15
CA TYR A 112 -19.10 -19.12 -2.81
C TYR A 112 -19.14 -20.25 -1.78
N PRO A 113 -20.10 -20.23 -0.84
CA PRO A 113 -20.13 -21.18 0.28
C PRO A 113 -20.39 -22.64 -0.14
N ASP A 114 -20.90 -22.83 -1.35
CA ASP A 114 -21.08 -24.14 -2.00
C ASP A 114 -19.80 -24.69 -2.62
N GLY A 115 -18.73 -23.86 -2.70
CA GLY A 115 -17.47 -24.23 -3.32
C GLY A 115 -17.44 -24.15 -4.84
N GLU A 116 -18.53 -23.68 -5.46
CA GLU A 116 -18.65 -23.55 -6.91
C GLU A 116 -18.30 -22.11 -7.32
N TYR A 117 -17.17 -21.94 -8.01
CA TYR A 117 -16.70 -20.64 -8.52
C TYR A 117 -15.96 -20.82 -9.84
N THR A 118 -16.04 -19.82 -10.69
CA THR A 118 -15.35 -19.76 -11.98
C THR A 118 -13.92 -19.26 -11.82
N LYS A 119 -13.14 -19.33 -12.89
CA LYS A 119 -11.78 -18.79 -12.93
C LYS A 119 -11.78 -17.26 -12.75
N GLU A 120 -12.73 -16.58 -13.39
CA GLU A 120 -12.88 -15.11 -13.34
C GLU A 120 -13.26 -14.66 -11.92
N GLU A 121 -14.16 -15.35 -11.25
CA GLU A 121 -14.57 -15.05 -9.87
C GLU A 121 -13.40 -15.26 -8.90
N LEU A 122 -12.63 -16.32 -9.08
CA LEU A 122 -11.42 -16.51 -8.27
C LEU A 122 -10.37 -15.45 -8.55
N GLU A 123 -10.24 -14.99 -9.79
CA GLU A 123 -9.32 -13.92 -10.17
C GLU A 123 -9.68 -12.60 -9.49
N GLU A 124 -10.96 -12.26 -9.43
CA GLU A 124 -11.42 -11.05 -8.71
C GLU A 124 -11.10 -11.13 -7.21
N VAL A 125 -11.37 -12.26 -6.58
CA VAL A 125 -11.03 -12.52 -5.18
C VAL A 125 -9.51 -12.42 -4.95
N LEU A 126 -8.71 -12.96 -5.88
CA LEU A 126 -7.26 -12.88 -5.82
C LEU A 126 -6.76 -11.44 -5.93
N LYS A 127 -7.27 -10.66 -6.87
CA LYS A 127 -6.91 -9.25 -7.07
C LYS A 127 -7.18 -8.43 -5.81
N ILE A 128 -8.36 -8.59 -5.21
CA ILE A 128 -8.73 -7.91 -3.95
C ILE A 128 -7.78 -8.33 -2.81
N SER A 129 -7.48 -9.62 -2.70
CA SER A 129 -6.59 -10.14 -1.65
C SER A 129 -5.17 -9.62 -1.79
N LEU A 130 -4.64 -9.57 -3.00
CA LEU A 130 -3.33 -8.99 -3.30
C LEU A 130 -3.30 -7.49 -2.98
N GLU A 131 -4.34 -6.75 -3.39
CA GLU A 131 -4.46 -5.33 -3.10
C GLU A 131 -4.44 -5.05 -1.60
N MET A 132 -5.26 -5.73 -0.82
CA MET A 132 -5.34 -5.54 0.63
C MET A 132 -4.02 -5.84 1.33
N ARG A 133 -3.30 -6.87 0.90
CA ARG A 133 -1.97 -7.20 1.46
C ARG A 133 -0.93 -6.20 1.00
N ARG A 134 -0.95 -5.77 -0.25
CA ARG A 134 -0.06 -4.76 -0.78
C ARG A 134 -0.14 -3.46 0.02
N ARG A 135 -1.35 -3.05 0.43
CA ARG A 135 -1.56 -1.86 1.28
C ARG A 135 -0.84 -1.95 2.63
N VAL A 136 -0.79 -3.13 3.24
CA VAL A 136 0.03 -3.36 4.45
C VAL A 136 1.51 -3.14 4.14
N LYS A 137 2.00 -3.72 3.04
CA LYS A 137 3.40 -3.62 2.63
C LYS A 137 3.80 -2.16 2.32
N GLU A 138 2.92 -1.39 1.69
CA GLU A 138 3.13 0.05 1.43
C GLU A 138 3.38 0.85 2.71
N GLN A 139 2.68 0.51 3.79
CA GLN A 139 2.88 1.19 5.07
C GLN A 139 4.17 0.72 5.76
N LEU A 140 4.51 -0.57 5.66
CA LEU A 140 5.78 -1.10 6.17
C LEU A 140 6.99 -0.47 5.49
N LYS A 141 6.90 -0.22 4.19
CA LYS A 141 7.92 0.50 3.42
C LYS A 141 8.25 1.88 4.01
N LYS A 142 7.28 2.55 4.64
CA LYS A 142 7.48 3.84 5.29
C LYS A 142 8.13 3.73 6.67
N LEU A 143 7.91 2.62 7.37
CA LEU A 143 8.38 2.43 8.73
C LEU A 143 9.81 1.90 8.79
N GLY A 144 10.29 1.21 7.78
CA GLY A 144 11.67 0.73 7.78
C GLY A 144 11.97 -0.35 6.77
N GLY A 145 13.23 -0.75 6.70
CA GLY A 145 13.78 -1.91 6.04
C GLY A 145 13.65 -2.00 4.51
N MET A 146 14.77 -2.24 3.83
CA MET A 146 14.76 -2.46 2.37
C MET A 146 13.98 -3.71 1.96
N GLU A 147 13.74 -4.62 2.89
CA GLU A 147 12.97 -5.85 2.69
C GLU A 147 11.50 -5.60 2.34
N PHE A 148 10.96 -4.40 2.65
CA PHE A 148 9.60 -4.01 2.34
C PHE A 148 9.47 -3.17 1.06
N TYR A 149 10.57 -2.90 0.37
CA TYR A 149 10.56 -1.96 -0.77
C TYR A 149 9.87 -2.49 -2.00
N ASP A 150 9.93 -3.81 -2.24
CA ASP A 150 9.26 -4.41 -3.38
C ASP A 150 7.79 -4.68 -3.07
N VAL A 151 6.94 -3.83 -3.61
CA VAL A 151 5.49 -3.88 -3.47
C VAL A 151 4.79 -4.20 -4.80
N ASN A 152 5.53 -4.66 -5.81
CA ASN A 152 5.00 -5.04 -7.10
C ASN A 152 4.41 -6.46 -7.03
N PHE A 153 3.27 -6.56 -6.38
CA PHE A 153 2.56 -7.84 -6.25
C PHE A 153 1.94 -8.25 -7.57
N SER A 154 2.14 -9.51 -7.91
CA SER A 154 1.65 -10.09 -9.15
C SER A 154 1.11 -11.50 -8.95
N TYR A 155 0.38 -11.98 -9.93
CA TYR A 155 -0.03 -13.37 -10.07
C TYR A 155 0.17 -13.82 -11.51
N ILE A 156 0.32 -15.11 -11.70
CA ILE A 156 0.58 -15.74 -12.99
C ILE A 156 -0.56 -16.70 -13.29
N ASP A 157 -1.15 -16.56 -14.44
CA ASP A 157 -2.14 -17.52 -14.95
C ASP A 157 -1.45 -18.83 -15.32
N ASN A 158 -1.96 -19.95 -14.84
CA ASN A 158 -1.37 -21.29 -15.05
C ASN A 158 -1.56 -21.81 -16.49
N GLU A 159 -2.53 -21.27 -17.23
CA GLU A 159 -2.82 -21.71 -18.61
C GLU A 159 -2.04 -20.87 -19.63
N THR A 160 -2.06 -19.53 -19.47
CA THR A 160 -1.43 -18.60 -20.42
C THR A 160 0.03 -18.31 -20.07
N PHE A 161 0.42 -18.54 -18.81
CA PHE A 161 1.71 -18.15 -18.24
C PHE A 161 1.96 -16.63 -18.25
N GLU A 162 0.91 -15.85 -18.47
CA GLU A 162 0.99 -14.39 -18.38
C GLU A 162 1.04 -13.93 -16.91
N GLU A 163 1.87 -12.93 -16.65
CA GLU A 163 2.01 -12.32 -15.33
C GLU A 163 1.25 -11.00 -15.27
N PHE A 164 0.36 -10.89 -14.31
CA PHE A 164 -0.48 -9.70 -14.09
C PHE A 164 -0.10 -9.03 -12.79
N TYR A 165 0.12 -7.72 -12.84
CA TYR A 165 0.45 -6.91 -11.69
C TYR A 165 -0.79 -6.26 -11.09
N VAL A 166 -0.87 -6.25 -9.77
CA VAL A 166 -1.95 -5.56 -9.07
C VAL A 166 -1.66 -4.06 -9.07
N SER A 167 -2.52 -3.31 -9.75
CA SER A 167 -2.46 -1.85 -9.80
C SER A 167 -3.39 -1.26 -8.75
N VAL A 168 -2.81 -0.77 -7.68
CA VAL A 168 -3.54 -0.02 -6.64
C VAL A 168 -2.89 1.34 -6.44
N PRO A 169 -3.65 2.35 -6.03
CA PRO A 169 -3.08 3.65 -5.69
C PRO A 169 -1.98 3.51 -4.64
N GLU A 170 -0.84 4.13 -4.87
CA GLU A 170 0.19 4.21 -3.85
C GLU A 170 -0.32 5.01 -2.67
N GLN A 171 -0.43 4.37 -1.53
CA GLN A 171 -0.81 5.03 -0.28
C GLN A 171 0.38 5.70 0.41
N GLY A 172 1.27 6.27 -0.39
CA GLY A 172 2.43 7.05 -0.01
C GLY A 172 2.34 8.51 -0.45
N GLY A 173 1.18 8.87 -1.05
CA GLY A 173 0.98 10.15 -1.71
C GLY A 173 1.64 10.15 -3.09
N GLY A 174 0.91 10.08 -4.15
CA GLY A 174 1.23 10.19 -5.57
C GLY A 174 2.63 9.80 -6.06
N LYS A 175 2.83 9.61 -7.33
CA LYS A 175 4.17 9.38 -7.89
C LYS A 175 5.11 10.46 -7.37
N LEU A 176 6.19 10.06 -6.70
CA LEU A 176 7.20 10.98 -6.17
C LEU A 176 7.77 11.86 -7.29
N ILE A 177 7.86 11.30 -8.48
CA ILE A 177 8.27 12.00 -9.70
C ILE A 177 7.03 12.05 -10.60
N PRO A 178 6.49 13.23 -10.91
CA PRO A 178 5.37 13.37 -11.83
C PRO A 178 5.76 12.92 -13.24
N GLU A 179 4.80 12.39 -13.98
CA GLU A 179 5.00 12.10 -15.40
C GLU A 179 4.99 13.39 -16.22
N GLY A 180 5.88 13.46 -17.21
CA GLY A 180 5.99 14.60 -18.11
C GLY A 180 7.07 15.59 -17.72
N MET A 181 7.02 16.78 -18.30
CA MET A 181 8.00 17.85 -18.04
C MET A 181 7.71 18.51 -16.69
N CYS A 182 8.75 18.63 -15.87
CA CYS A 182 8.68 19.41 -14.64
C CYS A 182 8.50 20.90 -14.94
N ASN A 183 7.86 21.62 -14.02
CA ASN A 183 7.79 23.08 -14.11
C ASN A 183 9.19 23.68 -14.06
N PRO A 184 9.44 24.82 -14.76
CA PRO A 184 10.69 25.52 -14.65
C PRO A 184 11.04 25.81 -13.19
N GLY A 185 12.27 25.52 -12.80
CA GLY A 185 12.72 25.67 -11.41
C GLY A 185 12.47 24.44 -10.51
N GLN A 186 11.89 23.37 -11.02
CA GLN A 186 11.71 22.11 -10.29
C GLN A 186 12.60 21.01 -10.87
N VAL A 187 13.35 20.34 -10.00
CA VAL A 187 14.21 19.20 -10.36
C VAL A 187 14.05 18.10 -9.31
N TYR A 188 13.99 16.87 -9.75
CA TYR A 188 14.01 15.70 -8.87
C TYR A 188 15.40 15.09 -8.85
N THR A 189 15.89 14.78 -7.66
CA THR A 189 17.18 14.11 -7.47
C THR A 189 17.02 12.92 -6.53
N VAL A 190 17.89 11.94 -6.72
CA VAL A 190 17.99 10.78 -5.84
C VAL A 190 19.22 10.97 -4.96
N ALA A 191 19.06 10.85 -3.67
CA ALA A 191 20.17 10.90 -2.73
C ALA A 191 20.07 9.80 -1.68
N GLN A 192 21.21 9.40 -1.16
CA GLN A 192 21.29 8.42 -0.11
C GLN A 192 21.27 9.10 1.26
N GLY A 193 20.36 8.66 2.13
CA GLY A 193 20.29 9.11 3.52
C GLY A 193 21.40 8.52 4.40
N LYS A 194 21.51 9.02 5.64
CA LYS A 194 22.48 8.51 6.63
C LYS A 194 22.31 7.03 6.95
N THR A 195 21.12 6.48 6.75
CA THR A 195 20.77 5.07 6.93
C THR A 195 21.14 4.18 5.74
N GLY A 196 21.73 4.76 4.69
CA GLY A 196 22.00 4.06 3.43
C GLY A 196 20.81 3.96 2.49
N MET A 197 19.62 4.41 2.88
CA MET A 197 18.43 4.38 2.05
C MET A 197 18.47 5.47 0.98
N LEU A 198 18.06 5.10 -0.24
CA LEU A 198 17.88 6.05 -1.33
C LEU A 198 16.54 6.77 -1.17
N GLY A 199 16.55 8.08 -1.27
CA GLY A 199 15.37 8.92 -1.26
C GLY A 199 15.28 9.77 -2.51
N VAL A 200 14.05 10.09 -2.95
CA VAL A 200 13.80 11.05 -4.01
C VAL A 200 13.48 12.39 -3.36
N PHE A 201 14.19 13.43 -3.79
CA PHE A 201 14.03 14.78 -3.29
C PHE A 201 13.62 15.71 -4.43
N ARG A 202 12.63 16.54 -4.17
CA ARG A 202 12.24 17.63 -5.07
C ARG A 202 13.00 18.89 -4.67
N LEU A 203 13.80 19.39 -5.59
CA LEU A 203 14.46 20.68 -5.47
C LEU A 203 13.62 21.73 -6.18
N GLU A 204 13.31 22.79 -5.50
CA GLU A 204 12.60 23.94 -6.06
C GLU A 204 13.50 25.17 -5.99
N SER A 205 13.58 25.89 -7.10
CA SER A 205 14.27 27.17 -7.17
C SER A 205 13.28 28.27 -7.58
N GLN A 206 13.31 29.36 -6.86
CA GLN A 206 12.50 30.52 -7.16
C GLN A 206 13.41 31.74 -7.25
N MET A 207 13.29 32.51 -8.33
CA MET A 207 13.97 33.75 -8.49
C MET A 207 13.10 34.87 -7.92
N MET A 208 13.66 35.65 -6.98
CA MET A 208 12.97 36.76 -6.36
C MET A 208 13.75 38.07 -6.63
N PRO A 209 13.09 39.21 -6.75
CA PRO A 209 13.76 40.49 -6.80
C PRO A 209 14.61 40.71 -5.53
N GLY A 210 15.90 40.98 -5.71
CA GLY A 210 16.83 41.09 -4.57
C GLY A 210 18.21 41.57 -4.99
N ASN A 211 19.17 41.43 -4.09
CA ASN A 211 20.55 41.90 -4.23
C ASN A 211 21.47 40.88 -4.94
N GLY A 212 20.95 39.90 -5.63
CA GLY A 212 21.72 38.88 -6.35
C GLY A 212 22.34 37.79 -5.46
N LYS A 213 21.94 37.71 -4.20
CA LYS A 213 22.42 36.63 -3.30
C LYS A 213 21.60 35.37 -3.51
N PHE A 214 22.29 34.23 -3.42
CA PHE A 214 21.67 32.92 -3.45
C PHE A 214 21.46 32.42 -2.01
N GLU A 215 20.21 32.20 -1.63
CA GLU A 215 19.84 31.64 -0.32
C GLU A 215 19.28 30.24 -0.46
N ARG A 216 19.70 29.33 0.45
CA ARG A 216 19.22 27.97 0.53
C ARG A 216 18.42 27.78 1.80
N SER A 217 17.23 27.24 1.69
CA SER A 217 16.41 26.83 2.83
C SER A 217 16.03 25.36 2.73
N GLY A 218 15.99 24.63 3.85
CA GLY A 218 15.58 23.23 3.92
C GLY A 218 16.66 22.25 4.35
N PHE A 219 16.37 20.96 4.29
CA PHE A 219 17.22 19.86 4.75
C PHE A 219 18.42 19.56 3.84
N PHE A 220 19.30 20.54 3.65
CA PHE A 220 20.46 20.40 2.75
C PHE A 220 21.74 19.82 3.38
N SER A 221 21.75 19.51 4.65
CA SER A 221 22.95 19.03 5.33
C SER A 221 23.49 17.67 4.86
N VAL A 222 22.70 16.92 4.08
CA VAL A 222 23.04 15.56 3.61
C VAL A 222 23.59 15.56 2.18
N LEU A 223 23.39 16.63 1.39
CA LEU A 223 23.77 16.69 -0.04
C LEU A 223 25.08 17.50 -0.30
N LEU A 224 25.76 17.90 0.74
CA LEU A 224 26.91 18.82 0.68
C LEU A 224 28.08 18.45 -0.25
N PRO A 225 28.47 17.17 -0.44
CA PRO A 225 29.60 16.90 -1.34
C PRO A 225 29.32 17.12 -2.82
N TYR A 226 28.07 16.94 -3.25
CA TYR A 226 27.72 17.03 -4.68
C TYR A 226 27.20 18.42 -5.10
N ALA A 227 26.68 19.23 -4.19
CA ALA A 227 26.11 20.54 -4.49
C ALA A 227 27.18 21.61 -4.76
N GLN A 228 28.38 21.47 -4.19
CA GLN A 228 29.47 22.43 -4.39
C GLN A 228 29.97 22.54 -5.82
N ASP A 229 29.93 21.45 -6.58
CA ASP A 229 30.36 21.46 -7.99
C ASP A 229 29.30 22.05 -8.94
N THR A 230 28.02 21.95 -8.56
CA THR A 230 26.92 22.50 -9.36
C THR A 230 26.77 24.02 -9.17
N GLU A 231 27.07 24.52 -7.98
CA GLU A 231 27.07 25.98 -7.70
C GLU A 231 28.10 26.73 -8.57
N LYS A 232 29.29 26.18 -8.74
CA LYS A 232 30.35 26.79 -9.56
C LYS A 232 30.02 26.86 -11.05
N ARG A 233 29.11 25.99 -11.53
CA ARG A 233 28.65 25.97 -12.92
C ARG A 233 27.45 26.87 -13.17
N ALA A 234 26.57 27.07 -12.18
CA ALA A 234 25.39 27.94 -12.31
C ALA A 234 25.71 29.42 -12.24
N CYS A 235 26.78 29.81 -11.53
CA CYS A 235 27.22 31.21 -11.41
C CYS A 235 28.11 31.69 -12.58
N ARG A 236 28.36 30.87 -13.62
CA ARG A 236 29.18 31.21 -14.78
C ARG A 236 28.42 31.43 -16.09
N LYS A 237 27.12 31.64 -16.02
CA LYS A 237 26.29 32.08 -17.16
C LYS A 237 25.53 33.35 -16.78
#